data_cbf5974a206d431ecb7c1cd3745c6506
#
_entry.id   cbf5974a206d431ecb7c1cd3745c6506
#
_cell.length_a   1.000
_cell.length_b   1.000
_cell.length_c   1.000
_cell.angle_alpha   90.00
_cell.angle_beta   90.00
_cell.angle_gamma   90.00
#
_symmetry.space_group_name_H-M   'P 1'
#
loop_
_entity.id
_entity.type
_entity.pdbx_description
1 polymer ?
#
loop_
_entity_poly.entity_id
_entity_poly.type
_entity_poly.pdbx_seq_one_letter_code
_entity_poly.pdbx_strand_id
1 'polypeptide(L)'
;MVITESLKRRFVKDNALPIKVFDSPVFENRLAMFESHLQAKTKWEEFLAVLNTFETEADYFNEHHRVADAAQAYLENNEAFQYFSQKEDMKQFNVDQGNLPGNSVFKDTNVGKYLLSIDMVKANFTALRYYNPDIFGGVETYEDFIGMFTNMEHLKKSKYIRQVLFGNVNPKRQQKYEKFLMGKVMDGFLKFTPMCHANIEYFGTDEIVFDISEFVVDGKLAPGFDIIVNEVVDRLCERGVTVRAEYYQLYKVYGTFGYMKKYAFNTSEKGVEFKCIDPLEYPFVIRTYEGSAMTGDEYYFNHEGRMAKLCAPIEVSFSDHIVQEVDNE
;
A
#
# COMPACT_ATOMS: atom_id res chain seq x y z
N MET A 1 -18.15 -24.84 -1.06
CA MET A 1 -17.90 -24.28 -2.42
C MET A 1 -16.64 -24.91 -3.02
N VAL A 2 -16.58 -25.14 -4.33
CA VAL A 2 -15.35 -25.55 -5.03
C VAL A 2 -14.48 -24.30 -5.25
N ILE A 3 -13.22 -24.36 -4.88
CA ILE A 3 -12.29 -23.24 -5.06
C ILE A 3 -11.77 -23.24 -6.51
N THR A 4 -12.14 -22.24 -7.27
CA THR A 4 -11.73 -22.08 -8.68
C THR A 4 -10.47 -21.24 -8.81
N GLU A 5 -9.86 -21.24 -10.02
CA GLU A 5 -8.74 -20.35 -10.33
C GLU A 5 -9.14 -18.87 -10.30
N SER A 6 -10.40 -18.54 -10.58
CA SER A 6 -10.91 -17.16 -10.49
C SER A 6 -10.86 -16.64 -9.05
N LEU A 7 -11.29 -17.47 -8.09
CA LEU A 7 -11.22 -17.14 -6.65
C LEU A 7 -9.78 -17.01 -6.16
N LYS A 8 -8.87 -17.91 -6.57
CA LYS A 8 -7.44 -17.82 -6.23
C LYS A 8 -6.83 -16.53 -6.77
N ARG A 9 -7.06 -16.21 -8.04
CA ARG A 9 -6.56 -14.96 -8.65
C ARG A 9 -7.15 -13.71 -8.00
N ARG A 10 -8.41 -13.77 -7.60
CA ARG A 10 -9.05 -12.69 -6.85
C ARG A 10 -8.34 -12.47 -5.52
N PHE A 11 -8.15 -13.52 -4.75
CA PHE A 11 -7.44 -13.48 -3.48
C PHE A 11 -6.03 -12.87 -3.62
N VAL A 12 -5.25 -13.37 -4.58
CA VAL A 12 -3.89 -12.89 -4.86
C VAL A 12 -3.88 -11.39 -5.19
N LYS A 13 -4.83 -10.94 -6.01
CA LYS A 13 -4.96 -9.54 -6.43
C LYS A 13 -5.37 -8.63 -5.26
N ASP A 14 -6.35 -9.06 -4.46
CA ASP A 14 -6.86 -8.27 -3.33
C ASP A 14 -5.81 -8.10 -2.23
N ASN A 15 -4.91 -9.08 -2.08
CA ASN A 15 -3.83 -9.07 -1.10
C ASN A 15 -2.49 -8.54 -1.66
N ALA A 16 -2.48 -8.03 -2.90
CA ALA A 16 -1.28 -7.50 -3.56
C ALA A 16 -0.10 -8.50 -3.60
N LEU A 17 -0.41 -9.81 -3.70
CA LEU A 17 0.60 -10.85 -3.84
C LEU A 17 1.15 -10.86 -5.29
N PRO A 18 2.36 -11.39 -5.54
CA PRO A 18 2.94 -11.45 -6.89
C PRO A 18 2.21 -12.48 -7.77
N ILE A 19 1.22 -12.01 -8.55
CA ILE A 19 0.25 -12.84 -9.30
C ILE A 19 0.92 -13.94 -10.12
N LYS A 20 1.99 -13.61 -10.86
CA LYS A 20 2.64 -14.53 -11.78
C LYS A 20 3.13 -15.84 -11.14
N VAL A 21 3.48 -15.82 -9.87
CA VAL A 21 4.02 -17.01 -9.17
C VAL A 21 2.99 -17.76 -8.33
N PHE A 22 1.73 -17.29 -8.29
CA PHE A 22 0.65 -17.90 -7.51
C PHE A 22 -0.35 -18.72 -8.33
N ASP A 23 -0.17 -18.90 -9.64
CA ASP A 23 -1.06 -19.74 -10.44
C ASP A 23 -0.90 -21.23 -10.08
N SER A 24 -1.99 -22.00 -10.20
CA SER A 24 -1.93 -23.46 -10.02
C SER A 24 -0.93 -24.14 -10.99
N PRO A 25 -0.26 -25.24 -10.60
CA PRO A 25 -0.49 -26.04 -9.40
C PRO A 25 0.32 -25.61 -8.18
N VAL A 26 1.15 -24.56 -8.27
CA VAL A 26 2.10 -24.15 -7.22
C VAL A 26 1.48 -23.27 -6.14
N PHE A 27 0.20 -22.95 -6.23
CA PHE A 27 -0.49 -21.97 -5.38
C PHE A 27 -0.29 -22.25 -3.87
N GLU A 28 -0.54 -23.48 -3.42
CA GLU A 28 -0.44 -23.85 -1.99
C GLU A 28 1.00 -23.71 -1.47
N ASN A 29 1.99 -24.11 -2.28
CA ASN A 29 3.39 -23.96 -1.92
C ASN A 29 3.80 -22.47 -1.81
N ARG A 30 3.20 -21.61 -2.64
CA ARG A 30 3.42 -20.16 -2.56
C ARG A 30 2.79 -19.52 -1.34
N LEU A 31 1.61 -19.97 -0.92
CA LEU A 31 1.02 -19.50 0.33
C LEU A 31 1.97 -19.73 1.51
N ALA A 32 2.57 -20.92 1.61
CA ALA A 32 3.52 -21.25 2.67
C ALA A 32 4.81 -20.40 2.58
N MET A 33 5.37 -20.25 1.37
CA MET A 33 6.58 -19.45 1.13
C MET A 33 6.40 -17.98 1.51
N PHE A 34 5.23 -17.39 1.24
CA PHE A 34 4.96 -15.98 1.48
C PHE A 34 4.31 -15.71 2.85
N GLU A 35 4.22 -16.72 3.73
CA GLU A 35 3.56 -16.57 5.04
C GLU A 35 4.31 -15.62 5.94
N SER A 36 5.63 -15.79 6.11
CA SER A 36 6.46 -14.99 7.03
C SER A 36 6.41 -13.49 6.74
N HIS A 37 6.30 -13.10 5.46
CA HIS A 37 6.35 -11.69 5.06
C HIS A 37 5.00 -11.07 4.75
N LEU A 38 4.06 -11.85 4.21
CA LEU A 38 2.80 -11.34 3.70
C LEU A 38 1.58 -11.96 4.37
N GLN A 39 1.80 -12.90 5.32
CA GLN A 39 0.73 -13.66 5.97
C GLN A 39 -0.22 -14.30 4.94
N ALA A 40 0.37 -14.82 3.85
CA ALA A 40 -0.39 -15.24 2.68
C ALA A 40 -1.30 -16.44 3.00
N LYS A 41 -0.82 -17.42 3.78
CA LYS A 41 -1.60 -18.57 4.19
C LYS A 41 -2.69 -18.17 5.19
N THR A 42 -2.37 -17.39 6.20
CA THR A 42 -3.33 -16.88 7.19
C THR A 42 -4.47 -16.13 6.50
N LYS A 43 -4.15 -15.19 5.60
CA LYS A 43 -5.16 -14.44 4.82
C LYS A 43 -5.99 -15.34 3.89
N TRP A 44 -5.37 -16.40 3.35
CA TRP A 44 -6.10 -17.37 2.53
C TRP A 44 -7.12 -18.16 3.36
N GLU A 45 -6.76 -18.58 4.58
CA GLU A 45 -7.68 -19.25 5.51
C GLU A 45 -8.85 -18.32 5.91
N GLU A 46 -8.58 -17.05 6.17
CA GLU A 46 -9.63 -16.04 6.39
C GLU A 46 -10.55 -15.87 5.18
N PHE A 47 -9.98 -15.85 3.98
CA PHE A 47 -10.75 -15.75 2.74
C PHE A 47 -11.62 -17.00 2.52
N LEU A 48 -11.12 -18.19 2.79
CA LEU A 48 -11.90 -19.42 2.74
C LEU A 48 -13.08 -19.39 3.73
N ALA A 49 -12.87 -18.86 4.94
CA ALA A 49 -13.94 -18.69 5.91
C ALA A 49 -15.07 -17.79 5.37
N VAL A 50 -14.70 -16.70 4.70
CA VAL A 50 -15.68 -15.85 4.02
C VAL A 50 -16.40 -16.58 2.90
N LEU A 51 -15.68 -17.30 2.03
CA LEU A 51 -16.28 -18.03 0.91
C LEU A 51 -17.29 -19.10 1.38
N ASN A 52 -17.07 -19.70 2.55
CA ASN A 52 -17.99 -20.68 3.14
C ASN A 52 -19.35 -20.08 3.55
N THR A 53 -19.49 -18.76 3.57
CA THR A 53 -20.79 -18.11 3.79
C THR A 53 -21.65 -18.00 2.54
N PHE A 54 -21.10 -18.36 1.37
CA PHE A 54 -21.81 -18.34 0.08
C PHE A 54 -22.05 -19.77 -0.42
N GLU A 55 -23.18 -19.99 -1.10
CA GLU A 55 -23.49 -21.29 -1.69
C GLU A 55 -22.64 -21.58 -2.93
N THR A 56 -22.47 -20.56 -3.79
CA THR A 56 -21.71 -20.68 -5.03
C THR A 56 -20.71 -19.53 -5.22
N GLU A 57 -19.75 -19.73 -6.11
CA GLU A 57 -18.82 -18.67 -6.55
C GLU A 57 -19.57 -17.48 -7.17
N ALA A 58 -20.63 -17.77 -7.92
CA ALA A 58 -21.45 -16.73 -8.55
C ALA A 58 -22.09 -15.83 -7.49
N ASP A 59 -22.57 -16.39 -6.37
CA ASP A 59 -23.16 -15.60 -5.28
C ASP A 59 -22.14 -14.65 -4.66
N TYR A 60 -20.91 -15.12 -4.44
CA TYR A 60 -19.82 -14.28 -3.96
C TYR A 60 -19.53 -13.10 -4.91
N PHE A 61 -19.35 -13.37 -6.20
CA PHE A 61 -19.08 -12.31 -7.17
C PHE A 61 -20.27 -11.39 -7.39
N ASN A 62 -21.50 -11.92 -7.38
CA ASN A 62 -22.73 -11.12 -7.51
C ASN A 62 -22.87 -10.15 -6.34
N GLU A 63 -22.65 -10.60 -5.10
CA GLU A 63 -22.68 -9.73 -3.92
C GLU A 63 -21.60 -8.65 -4.00
N HIS A 64 -20.41 -9.02 -4.44
CA HIS A 64 -19.29 -8.10 -4.62
C HIS A 64 -19.62 -7.00 -5.64
N HIS A 65 -20.21 -7.37 -6.81
CA HIS A 65 -20.62 -6.41 -7.82
C HIS A 65 -21.77 -5.54 -7.30
N ARG A 66 -22.78 -6.15 -6.67
CA ARG A 66 -23.92 -5.43 -6.10
C ARG A 66 -23.49 -4.30 -5.17
N VAL A 67 -22.53 -4.59 -4.28
CA VAL A 67 -22.01 -3.57 -3.34
C VAL A 67 -21.26 -2.47 -4.07
N ALA A 68 -20.39 -2.83 -5.03
CA ALA A 68 -19.63 -1.85 -5.81
C ALA A 68 -20.55 -0.93 -6.63
N ASP A 69 -21.55 -1.52 -7.32
CA ASP A 69 -22.50 -0.80 -8.17
C ASP A 69 -23.41 0.11 -7.33
N ALA A 70 -23.87 -0.36 -6.16
CA ALA A 70 -24.67 0.46 -5.25
C ALA A 70 -23.89 1.66 -4.69
N ALA A 71 -22.63 1.46 -4.30
CA ALA A 71 -21.78 2.55 -3.85
C ALA A 71 -21.47 3.55 -4.98
N GLN A 72 -21.23 3.07 -6.21
CA GLN A 72 -21.00 3.92 -7.36
C GLN A 72 -22.27 4.74 -7.69
N ALA A 73 -23.44 4.11 -7.74
CA ALA A 73 -24.71 4.77 -8.01
C ALA A 73 -25.02 5.83 -6.93
N TYR A 74 -24.69 5.57 -5.67
CA TYR A 74 -24.84 6.55 -4.61
C TYR A 74 -24.00 7.82 -4.89
N LEU A 75 -22.71 7.67 -5.24
CA LEU A 75 -21.83 8.80 -5.54
C LEU A 75 -22.31 9.56 -6.79
N GLU A 76 -22.68 8.85 -7.85
CA GLU A 76 -23.14 9.47 -9.11
C GLU A 76 -24.42 10.29 -8.93
N ASN A 77 -25.30 9.91 -8.00
CA ASN A 77 -26.52 10.64 -7.68
C ASN A 77 -26.36 11.67 -6.54
N ASN A 78 -25.19 11.75 -5.89
CA ASN A 78 -24.94 12.68 -4.82
C ASN A 78 -24.61 14.09 -5.35
N GLU A 79 -25.38 15.11 -4.94
CA GLU A 79 -25.24 16.49 -5.45
C GLU A 79 -23.86 17.08 -5.16
N ALA A 80 -23.28 16.84 -3.98
CA ALA A 80 -21.96 17.34 -3.61
C ALA A 80 -20.87 16.71 -4.47
N PHE A 81 -20.98 15.40 -4.79
CA PHE A 81 -20.07 14.73 -5.69
C PHE A 81 -20.23 15.19 -7.14
N GLN A 82 -21.46 15.40 -7.61
CA GLN A 82 -21.72 15.97 -8.94
C GLN A 82 -21.12 17.37 -9.09
N TYR A 83 -21.24 18.21 -8.06
CA TYR A 83 -20.61 19.52 -8.07
C TYR A 83 -19.09 19.40 -8.19
N PHE A 84 -18.44 18.60 -7.33
CA PHE A 84 -17.01 18.33 -7.40
C PHE A 84 -16.60 17.82 -8.79
N SER A 85 -17.34 16.86 -9.33
CA SER A 85 -16.99 16.17 -10.59
C SER A 85 -17.18 17.02 -11.84
N GLN A 86 -18.10 17.98 -11.84
CA GLN A 86 -18.53 18.67 -13.06
C GLN A 86 -18.33 20.19 -13.02
N LYS A 87 -18.55 20.81 -11.84
CA LYS A 87 -18.64 22.27 -11.72
C LYS A 87 -17.48 22.92 -11.01
N GLU A 88 -16.78 22.20 -10.10
CA GLU A 88 -15.69 22.74 -9.31
C GLU A 88 -14.53 23.25 -10.19
N ASP A 89 -14.03 24.45 -9.92
CA ASP A 89 -12.84 24.97 -10.62
C ASP A 89 -11.56 24.29 -10.08
N MET A 90 -11.10 23.30 -10.80
CA MET A 90 -9.90 22.54 -10.43
C MET A 90 -8.60 23.36 -10.52
N LYS A 91 -8.62 24.57 -11.09
CA LYS A 91 -7.40 25.41 -11.17
C LYS A 91 -6.97 25.91 -9.80
N GLN A 92 -7.90 26.13 -8.87
CA GLN A 92 -7.60 26.54 -7.50
C GLN A 92 -6.82 25.48 -6.69
N PHE A 93 -6.85 24.22 -7.14
CA PHE A 93 -6.14 23.10 -6.52
C PHE A 93 -4.80 22.80 -7.20
N ASN A 94 -4.19 23.78 -7.82
CA ASN A 94 -2.83 23.64 -8.31
C ASN A 94 -1.85 23.68 -7.14
N VAL A 95 -0.90 22.75 -7.16
CA VAL A 95 0.25 22.75 -6.26
C VAL A 95 1.42 23.32 -7.03
N ASP A 96 2.05 24.35 -6.48
CA ASP A 96 3.34 24.77 -6.98
C ASP A 96 4.38 23.73 -6.56
N GLN A 97 4.75 22.89 -7.50
CA GLN A 97 5.71 21.81 -7.24
C GLN A 97 7.15 22.31 -7.26
N GLY A 98 7.41 23.47 -7.86
CA GLY A 98 8.77 23.98 -8.03
C GLY A 98 9.73 22.87 -8.50
N ASN A 99 10.77 22.62 -7.71
CA ASN A 99 11.75 21.55 -7.91
C ASN A 99 11.51 20.31 -7.04
N LEU A 100 10.26 20.09 -6.55
CA LEU A 100 9.97 18.91 -5.71
C LEU A 100 10.20 17.61 -6.50
N PRO A 101 10.89 16.61 -5.90
CA PRO A 101 11.17 15.36 -6.56
C PRO A 101 9.89 14.52 -6.71
N GLY A 102 9.40 14.38 -7.94
CA GLY A 102 8.19 13.63 -8.28
C GLY A 102 8.43 12.22 -8.80
N ASN A 103 9.70 11.82 -8.94
CA ASN A 103 10.08 10.47 -9.35
C ASN A 103 10.05 9.52 -8.14
N SER A 104 10.25 8.23 -8.39
CA SER A 104 10.26 7.22 -7.31
C SER A 104 11.26 7.55 -6.19
N VAL A 105 10.89 7.26 -4.94
CA VAL A 105 11.80 7.25 -3.79
C VAL A 105 12.80 6.09 -3.87
N PHE A 106 12.43 5.01 -4.58
CA PHE A 106 13.24 3.80 -4.77
C PHE A 106 14.29 4.07 -5.85
N LYS A 107 15.42 4.62 -5.45
CA LYS A 107 16.58 4.97 -6.27
C LYS A 107 17.87 4.75 -5.49
N ASP A 108 18.97 4.47 -6.18
CA ASP A 108 20.25 4.11 -5.53
C ASP A 108 20.80 5.24 -4.66
N THR A 109 20.51 6.50 -4.98
CA THR A 109 20.92 7.66 -4.15
C THR A 109 20.24 7.73 -2.78
N ASN A 110 19.19 6.94 -2.55
CA ASN A 110 18.47 6.88 -1.28
C ASN A 110 18.82 5.62 -0.46
N VAL A 111 19.65 4.73 -1.02
CA VAL A 111 20.12 3.54 -0.29
C VAL A 111 20.95 3.96 0.94
N GLY A 112 20.65 3.36 2.07
CA GLY A 112 21.27 3.65 3.37
C GLY A 112 20.60 4.79 4.16
N LYS A 113 19.77 5.63 3.52
CA LYS A 113 19.08 6.73 4.20
C LYS A 113 17.99 6.22 5.14
N TYR A 114 17.82 6.93 6.25
CA TYR A 114 16.62 6.84 7.07
C TYR A 114 15.56 7.79 6.51
N LEU A 115 14.40 7.25 6.24
CA LEU A 115 13.31 7.94 5.55
C LEU A 115 12.06 7.93 6.43
N LEU A 116 11.34 9.07 6.41
CA LEU A 116 10.00 9.22 6.98
C LEU A 116 9.01 9.37 5.83
N SER A 117 8.14 8.38 5.66
CA SER A 117 7.00 8.44 4.73
C SER A 117 5.75 8.91 5.47
N ILE A 118 5.08 9.91 4.91
CA ILE A 118 3.74 10.35 5.31
C ILE A 118 2.79 9.99 4.20
N ASP A 119 1.95 8.99 4.44
CA ASP A 119 1.03 8.39 3.48
C ASP A 119 -0.43 8.70 3.87
N MET A 120 -1.24 9.16 2.90
CA MET A 120 -2.65 9.45 3.13
C MET A 120 -3.45 8.14 3.14
N VAL A 121 -4.03 7.82 4.27
CA VAL A 121 -4.81 6.59 4.45
C VAL A 121 -6.06 6.64 3.58
N LYS A 122 -6.22 5.66 2.65
CA LYS A 122 -7.36 5.61 1.72
C LYS A 122 -7.57 6.95 0.99
N ALA A 123 -6.53 7.46 0.37
CA ALA A 123 -6.41 8.81 -0.16
C ALA A 123 -7.66 9.33 -0.89
N ASN A 124 -8.24 8.52 -1.78
CA ASN A 124 -9.45 8.92 -2.51
C ASN A 124 -10.61 9.28 -1.58
N PHE A 125 -10.89 8.42 -0.58
CA PHE A 125 -11.94 8.67 0.39
C PHE A 125 -11.60 9.86 1.29
N THR A 126 -10.39 9.89 1.86
CA THR A 126 -9.94 10.95 2.76
C THR A 126 -10.00 12.32 2.08
N ALA A 127 -9.51 12.41 0.86
CA ALA A 127 -9.50 13.67 0.11
C ALA A 127 -10.92 14.16 -0.23
N LEU A 128 -11.79 13.29 -0.74
CA LEU A 128 -13.17 13.68 -1.08
C LEU A 128 -13.99 14.02 0.17
N ARG A 129 -13.79 13.29 1.27
CA ARG A 129 -14.44 13.60 2.55
C ARG A 129 -13.96 14.93 3.13
N TYR A 130 -12.67 15.23 3.04
CA TYR A 130 -12.12 16.52 3.43
C TYR A 130 -12.65 17.66 2.57
N TYR A 131 -12.87 17.42 1.26
CA TYR A 131 -13.48 18.40 0.37
C TYR A 131 -14.92 18.70 0.79
N ASN A 132 -15.75 17.69 0.94
CA ASN A 132 -17.13 17.81 1.43
C ASN A 132 -17.61 16.48 2.04
N PRO A 133 -17.86 16.42 3.36
CA PRO A 133 -18.34 15.20 4.04
C PRO A 133 -19.66 14.67 3.49
N ASP A 134 -20.52 15.54 2.93
CA ASP A 134 -21.82 15.15 2.38
C ASP A 134 -21.71 14.21 1.17
N ILE A 135 -20.53 14.18 0.51
CA ILE A 135 -20.25 13.21 -0.57
C ILE A 135 -20.48 11.77 -0.09
N PHE A 136 -20.18 11.50 1.17
CA PHE A 136 -20.32 10.17 1.77
C PHE A 136 -21.45 10.11 2.82
N GLY A 137 -22.40 11.06 2.78
CA GLY A 137 -23.49 11.09 3.76
C GLY A 137 -23.03 11.40 5.20
N GLY A 138 -21.90 12.09 5.36
CA GLY A 138 -21.35 12.48 6.65
C GLY A 138 -20.63 11.39 7.44
N VAL A 139 -20.49 10.16 6.90
CA VAL A 139 -19.78 9.08 7.62
C VAL A 139 -18.28 9.37 7.73
N GLU A 140 -17.65 8.80 8.75
CA GLU A 140 -16.26 9.13 9.07
C GLU A 140 -15.24 8.21 8.41
N THR A 141 -15.61 6.96 8.12
CA THR A 141 -14.69 5.97 7.56
C THR A 141 -15.20 5.42 6.23
N TYR A 142 -14.27 4.92 5.42
CA TYR A 142 -14.61 4.21 4.19
C TYR A 142 -15.41 2.94 4.47
N GLU A 143 -15.10 2.27 5.57
CA GLU A 143 -15.81 1.07 6.02
C GLU A 143 -17.28 1.36 6.36
N ASP A 144 -17.54 2.50 7.01
CA ASP A 144 -18.91 2.93 7.30
C ASP A 144 -19.66 3.29 6.02
N PHE A 145 -18.97 3.94 5.06
CA PHE A 145 -19.57 4.23 3.76
C PHE A 145 -19.98 2.96 3.02
N ILE A 146 -19.08 1.98 2.90
CA ILE A 146 -19.44 0.70 2.28
C ILE A 146 -20.44 -0.07 3.13
N GLY A 147 -20.40 0.11 4.45
CA GLY A 147 -21.37 -0.45 5.41
C GLY A 147 -22.82 -0.03 5.16
N MET A 148 -23.07 1.07 4.44
CA MET A 148 -24.41 1.46 3.99
C MET A 148 -25.00 0.45 2.99
N PHE A 149 -24.18 -0.34 2.32
CA PHE A 149 -24.58 -1.24 1.24
C PHE A 149 -24.41 -2.73 1.60
N THR A 150 -23.66 -3.07 2.65
CA THR A 150 -23.42 -4.45 3.09
C THR A 150 -23.05 -4.55 4.57
N ASN A 151 -23.43 -5.68 5.19
CA ASN A 151 -23.00 -6.02 6.55
C ASN A 151 -21.74 -6.91 6.56
N MET A 152 -21.19 -7.29 5.40
CA MET A 152 -20.06 -8.21 5.31
C MET A 152 -18.74 -7.47 5.54
N GLU A 153 -18.06 -7.74 6.66
CA GLU A 153 -16.85 -7.04 7.07
C GLU A 153 -15.71 -7.09 6.02
N HIS A 154 -15.55 -8.22 5.32
CA HIS A 154 -14.51 -8.33 4.30
C HIS A 154 -14.78 -7.43 3.08
N LEU A 155 -16.06 -7.21 2.70
CA LEU A 155 -16.42 -6.28 1.61
C LEU A 155 -16.22 -4.83 2.04
N LYS A 156 -16.53 -4.48 3.28
CA LYS A 156 -16.25 -3.13 3.83
C LYS A 156 -14.76 -2.79 3.75
N LYS A 157 -13.88 -3.76 3.99
CA LYS A 157 -12.42 -3.61 3.96
C LYS A 157 -11.80 -3.85 2.58
N SER A 158 -12.57 -4.23 1.56
CA SER A 158 -12.06 -4.61 0.25
C SER A 158 -11.33 -3.46 -0.44
N LYS A 159 -10.02 -3.64 -0.65
CA LYS A 159 -9.19 -2.73 -1.45
C LYS A 159 -9.67 -2.68 -2.90
N TYR A 160 -10.14 -3.81 -3.42
CA TYR A 160 -10.62 -3.89 -4.80
C TYR A 160 -11.88 -3.07 -5.02
N ILE A 161 -12.90 -3.20 -4.14
CA ILE A 161 -14.12 -2.36 -4.24
C ILE A 161 -13.72 -0.89 -4.24
N ARG A 162 -12.82 -0.48 -3.35
CA ARG A 162 -12.33 0.89 -3.29
C ARG A 162 -11.67 1.32 -4.60
N GLN A 163 -10.79 0.51 -5.15
CA GLN A 163 -10.08 0.83 -6.39
C GLN A 163 -11.03 0.91 -7.60
N VAL A 164 -12.00 0.00 -7.72
CA VAL A 164 -13.00 0.03 -8.80
C VAL A 164 -13.90 1.25 -8.65
N LEU A 165 -14.43 1.49 -7.46
CA LEU A 165 -15.30 2.62 -7.19
C LEU A 165 -14.65 3.94 -7.60
N PHE A 166 -13.51 4.27 -7.00
CA PHE A 166 -12.85 5.55 -7.27
C PHE A 166 -12.17 5.62 -8.64
N GLY A 167 -11.81 4.48 -9.23
CA GLY A 167 -11.34 4.40 -10.61
C GLY A 167 -12.40 4.74 -11.65
N ASN A 168 -13.68 4.49 -11.35
CA ASN A 168 -14.81 4.76 -12.26
C ASN A 168 -15.37 6.18 -12.12
N VAL A 169 -15.20 6.83 -10.96
CA VAL A 169 -15.83 8.12 -10.66
C VAL A 169 -14.85 9.30 -10.72
N ASN A 170 -14.50 9.72 -11.91
CA ASN A 170 -13.67 10.89 -12.21
C ASN A 170 -12.26 10.90 -11.55
N PRO A 171 -11.42 9.89 -11.78
CA PRO A 171 -10.15 9.72 -11.07
C PRO A 171 -9.16 10.88 -11.27
N LYS A 172 -9.17 11.55 -12.43
CA LYS A 172 -8.25 12.67 -12.70
C LYS A 172 -8.48 13.87 -11.78
N ARG A 173 -9.76 14.18 -11.48
CA ARG A 173 -10.09 15.29 -10.56
C ARG A 173 -9.75 14.89 -9.12
N GLN A 174 -10.01 13.66 -8.74
CA GLN A 174 -9.65 13.13 -7.44
C GLN A 174 -8.13 13.22 -7.21
N GLN A 175 -7.31 12.67 -8.11
CA GLN A 175 -5.84 12.74 -8.03
C GLN A 175 -5.31 14.17 -7.92
N LYS A 176 -5.93 15.11 -8.64
CA LYS A 176 -5.54 16.51 -8.53
C LYS A 176 -5.82 17.06 -7.15
N TYR A 177 -6.97 16.77 -6.59
CA TYR A 177 -7.35 17.21 -5.25
C TYR A 177 -6.55 16.51 -4.15
N GLU A 178 -6.30 15.19 -4.27
CA GLU A 178 -5.42 14.43 -3.40
C GLU A 178 -4.02 15.08 -3.34
N LYS A 179 -3.45 15.39 -4.49
CA LYS A 179 -2.15 16.05 -4.57
C LYS A 179 -2.14 17.45 -3.93
N PHE A 180 -3.20 18.22 -4.10
CA PHE A 180 -3.37 19.49 -3.42
C PHE A 180 -3.42 19.31 -1.90
N LEU A 181 -4.15 18.32 -1.41
CA LEU A 181 -4.24 18.03 0.01
C LEU A 181 -2.89 17.54 0.57
N MET A 182 -2.15 16.74 -0.20
CA MET A 182 -0.79 16.34 0.16
C MET A 182 0.17 17.56 0.22
N GLY A 183 -0.03 18.56 -0.61
CA GLY A 183 0.69 19.83 -0.48
C GLY A 183 0.43 20.54 0.85
N LYS A 184 -0.82 20.53 1.34
CA LYS A 184 -1.14 21.07 2.68
C LYS A 184 -0.55 20.22 3.82
N VAL A 185 -0.48 18.91 3.66
CA VAL A 185 0.22 18.01 4.59
C VAL A 185 1.70 18.40 4.64
N MET A 186 2.35 18.55 3.49
CA MET A 186 3.74 18.99 3.39
C MET A 186 3.97 20.31 4.12
N ASP A 187 3.15 21.33 3.86
CA ASP A 187 3.26 22.64 4.52
C ASP A 187 3.13 22.52 6.05
N GLY A 188 2.27 21.62 6.52
CA GLY A 188 2.12 21.32 7.94
C GLY A 188 3.40 20.75 8.54
N PHE A 189 4.00 19.76 7.90
CA PHE A 189 5.27 19.17 8.35
C PHE A 189 6.42 20.17 8.31
N LEU A 190 6.60 20.89 7.22
CA LEU A 190 7.67 21.91 7.10
C LEU A 190 7.53 23.06 8.12
N LYS A 191 6.31 23.36 8.57
CA LYS A 191 6.06 24.43 9.53
C LYS A 191 6.29 24.01 10.99
N PHE A 192 5.98 22.77 11.35
CA PHE A 192 5.90 22.33 12.73
C PHE A 192 6.96 21.30 13.13
N THR A 193 7.80 20.87 12.19
CA THR A 193 8.95 19.97 12.45
C THR A 193 10.26 20.66 12.06
N PRO A 194 11.40 20.12 12.44
CA PRO A 194 12.71 20.67 12.01
C PRO A 194 13.04 20.38 10.53
N MET A 195 12.22 19.65 9.79
CA MET A 195 12.43 19.34 8.38
C MET A 195 12.25 20.56 7.47
N CYS A 196 12.96 20.57 6.36
CA CYS A 196 12.88 21.61 5.34
C CYS A 196 12.70 21.00 3.93
N HIS A 197 12.55 21.84 2.91
CA HIS A 197 12.38 21.39 1.53
C HIS A 197 13.54 20.52 1.02
N ALA A 198 14.76 20.72 1.53
CA ALA A 198 15.92 19.92 1.15
C ALA A 198 15.84 18.46 1.63
N ASN A 199 15.03 18.18 2.65
CA ASN A 199 14.81 16.84 3.14
C ASN A 199 13.80 16.05 2.28
N ILE A 200 13.07 16.68 1.34
CA ILE A 200 12.05 16.00 0.56
C ILE A 200 12.72 15.13 -0.51
N GLU A 201 12.52 13.82 -0.44
CA GLU A 201 13.01 12.83 -1.41
C GLU A 201 11.95 12.37 -2.41
N TYR A 202 10.70 12.54 -2.05
CA TYR A 202 9.57 12.22 -2.93
C TYR A 202 8.33 13.04 -2.56
N PHE A 203 7.62 13.52 -3.57
CA PHE A 203 6.31 14.17 -3.43
C PHE A 203 5.34 13.61 -4.47
N GLY A 204 4.47 12.73 -4.03
CA GLY A 204 3.45 12.05 -4.84
C GLY A 204 2.06 12.67 -4.74
N THR A 205 1.07 11.89 -5.15
CA THR A 205 -0.35 12.25 -5.06
C THR A 205 -0.88 12.06 -3.64
N ASP A 206 -0.44 11.01 -2.97
CA ASP A 206 -0.93 10.52 -1.68
C ASP A 206 0.18 10.24 -0.66
N GLU A 207 1.43 10.43 -1.05
CA GLU A 207 2.60 10.18 -0.20
C GLU A 207 3.64 11.30 -0.35
N ILE A 208 4.26 11.67 0.76
CA ILE A 208 5.49 12.46 0.79
C ILE A 208 6.54 11.73 1.62
N VAL A 209 7.81 11.74 1.16
CA VAL A 209 8.91 11.10 1.86
C VAL A 209 10.03 12.11 2.14
N PHE A 210 10.46 12.14 3.40
CA PHE A 210 11.56 12.98 3.87
C PHE A 210 12.78 12.15 4.19
N ASP A 211 13.98 12.63 3.85
CA ASP A 211 15.26 12.15 4.40
C ASP A 211 15.40 12.69 5.82
N ILE A 212 15.45 11.80 6.78
CA ILE A 212 15.59 12.12 8.19
C ILE A 212 16.94 11.63 8.76
N SER A 213 17.89 11.30 7.90
CA SER A 213 19.20 10.72 8.34
C SER A 213 19.94 11.64 9.28
N GLU A 214 19.81 12.96 9.14
CA GLU A 214 20.43 13.95 10.06
C GLU A 214 19.81 13.94 11.48
N PHE A 215 18.61 13.40 11.63
CA PHE A 215 17.93 13.25 12.93
C PHE A 215 18.12 11.86 13.54
N VAL A 216 19.00 11.03 12.95
CA VAL A 216 19.34 9.69 13.46
C VAL A 216 20.80 9.63 13.86
N VAL A 217 21.07 9.34 15.13
CA VAL A 217 22.43 9.20 15.68
C VAL A 217 22.56 7.81 16.30
N ASP A 218 23.59 7.07 15.92
CA ASP A 218 23.84 5.70 16.38
C ASP A 218 22.61 4.78 16.25
N GLY A 219 21.91 4.89 15.13
CA GLY A 219 20.71 4.10 14.84
C GLY A 219 19.46 4.48 15.67
N LYS A 220 19.51 5.57 16.43
CA LYS A 220 18.41 6.06 17.26
C LYS A 220 17.91 7.40 16.75
N LEU A 221 16.60 7.55 16.77
CA LEU A 221 15.97 8.82 16.44
C LEU A 221 16.29 9.88 17.50
N ALA A 222 16.50 11.11 17.08
CA ALA A 222 16.75 12.24 17.98
C ALA A 222 15.60 12.35 19.01
N PRO A 223 15.91 12.61 20.28
CA PRO A 223 14.90 12.66 21.34
C PRO A 223 13.77 13.65 21.01
N GLY A 224 12.53 13.18 21.07
CA GLY A 224 11.34 14.00 20.84
C GLY A 224 10.97 14.23 19.37
N PHE A 225 11.77 13.76 18.40
CA PHE A 225 11.44 13.92 16.99
C PHE A 225 10.15 13.18 16.62
N ASP A 226 9.99 11.96 17.09
CA ASP A 226 8.77 11.16 16.94
C ASP A 226 7.55 11.82 17.57
N ILE A 227 7.71 12.44 18.73
CA ILE A 227 6.63 13.19 19.41
C ILE A 227 6.14 14.33 18.53
N ILE A 228 7.06 15.13 18.00
CA ILE A 228 6.72 16.26 17.12
C ILE A 228 6.02 15.78 15.84
N VAL A 229 6.51 14.72 15.21
CA VAL A 229 5.89 14.13 14.02
C VAL A 229 4.48 13.65 14.33
N ASN A 230 4.28 12.92 15.43
CA ASN A 230 2.97 12.42 15.84
C ASN A 230 1.99 13.56 16.16
N GLU A 231 2.42 14.63 16.82
CA GLU A 231 1.59 15.82 17.04
C GLU A 231 1.09 16.44 15.72
N VAL A 232 1.91 16.47 14.67
CA VAL A 232 1.49 16.96 13.35
C VAL A 232 0.49 16.00 12.73
N VAL A 233 0.72 14.69 12.80
CA VAL A 233 -0.21 13.66 12.32
C VAL A 233 -1.56 13.80 13.03
N ASP A 234 -1.58 13.90 14.34
CA ASP A 234 -2.80 14.01 15.13
C ASP A 234 -3.60 15.26 14.75
N ARG A 235 -2.94 16.40 14.63
CA ARG A 235 -3.57 17.67 14.18
C ARG A 235 -4.16 17.58 12.76
N LEU A 236 -3.54 16.82 11.87
CA LEU A 236 -4.07 16.58 10.53
C LEU A 236 -5.31 15.67 10.60
N CYS A 237 -5.25 14.61 11.39
CA CYS A 237 -6.38 13.69 11.62
C CYS A 237 -7.59 14.41 12.25
N GLU A 238 -7.38 15.27 13.27
CA GLU A 238 -8.42 16.10 13.87
C GLU A 238 -9.11 17.04 12.86
N ARG A 239 -8.37 17.44 11.81
CA ARG A 239 -8.90 18.27 10.71
C ARG A 239 -9.51 17.44 9.58
N GLY A 240 -9.60 16.13 9.73
CA GLY A 240 -10.19 15.22 8.76
C GLY A 240 -9.24 14.72 7.66
N VAL A 241 -7.92 14.98 7.80
CA VAL A 241 -6.90 14.45 6.89
C VAL A 241 -6.19 13.28 7.55
N THR A 242 -6.68 12.08 7.32
CA THR A 242 -6.07 10.87 7.90
C THR A 242 -4.79 10.52 7.17
N VAL A 243 -3.66 10.64 7.86
CA VAL A 243 -2.33 10.26 7.37
C VAL A 243 -1.66 9.27 8.32
N ARG A 244 -0.67 8.57 7.81
CA ARG A 244 0.15 7.61 8.54
C ARG A 244 1.61 7.96 8.36
N ALA A 245 2.38 7.96 9.45
CA ALA A 245 3.83 8.12 9.44
C ALA A 245 4.51 6.75 9.53
N GLU A 246 5.44 6.46 8.63
CA GLU A 246 6.24 5.24 8.64
C GLU A 246 7.73 5.61 8.54
N TYR A 247 8.52 5.12 9.48
CA TYR A 247 9.97 5.26 9.48
C TYR A 247 10.61 4.00 8.94
N TYR A 248 11.57 4.15 8.02
CA TYR A 248 12.29 3.00 7.48
C TYR A 248 13.68 3.40 6.99
N GLN A 249 14.58 2.42 6.92
CA GLN A 249 15.83 2.55 6.19
C GLN A 249 15.70 1.84 4.85
N LEU A 250 16.24 2.44 3.78
CA LEU A 250 16.17 1.88 2.43
C LEU A 250 17.44 1.09 2.12
N TYR A 251 17.25 -0.14 1.64
CA TYR A 251 18.31 -1.04 1.20
C TYR A 251 18.15 -1.41 -0.26
N LYS A 252 19.26 -1.64 -0.96
CA LYS A 252 19.25 -2.23 -2.30
C LYS A 252 19.15 -3.75 -2.20
N VAL A 253 18.36 -4.34 -3.10
CA VAL A 253 18.32 -5.79 -3.33
C VAL A 253 19.13 -6.07 -4.59
N TYR A 254 20.42 -6.38 -4.43
CA TYR A 254 21.31 -6.66 -5.53
C TYR A 254 20.89 -7.93 -6.28
N GLY A 255 21.21 -8.03 -7.58
CA GLY A 255 20.73 -9.08 -8.46
C GLY A 255 19.32 -8.81 -8.99
N THR A 256 18.66 -7.75 -8.53
CA THR A 256 17.33 -7.31 -8.95
C THR A 256 17.30 -5.78 -9.15
N PHE A 257 16.22 -5.26 -9.69
CA PHE A 257 15.95 -3.81 -9.70
C PHE A 257 15.31 -3.32 -8.39
N GLY A 258 15.11 -4.21 -7.42
CA GLY A 258 14.32 -3.97 -6.22
C GLY A 258 15.05 -3.31 -5.08
N TYR A 259 14.23 -2.98 -4.09
CA TYR A 259 14.64 -2.37 -2.83
C TYR A 259 13.91 -3.03 -1.67
N MET A 260 14.48 -2.93 -0.48
CA MET A 260 13.88 -3.35 0.76
C MET A 260 13.72 -2.13 1.69
N LYS A 261 12.51 -1.90 2.16
CA LYS A 261 12.21 -1.01 3.28
C LYS A 261 12.39 -1.83 4.56
N LYS A 262 13.37 -1.52 5.38
CA LYS A 262 13.48 -2.07 6.75
C LYS A 262 12.86 -1.04 7.69
N TYR A 263 11.71 -1.37 8.28
CA TYR A 263 11.04 -0.49 9.21
C TYR A 263 11.89 -0.25 10.46
N ALA A 264 11.89 0.99 10.92
CA ALA A 264 12.71 1.45 12.03
C ALA A 264 11.83 2.05 13.14
N PHE A 265 12.37 2.16 14.33
CA PHE A 265 11.75 2.86 15.46
C PHE A 265 10.35 2.31 15.83
N ASN A 266 10.12 0.99 15.66
CA ASN A 266 8.87 0.28 16.00
C ASN A 266 7.61 0.80 15.30
N THR A 267 7.75 1.34 14.08
CA THR A 267 6.60 1.90 13.34
C THR A 267 5.81 0.88 12.54
N SER A 268 6.28 -0.36 12.43
CA SER A 268 5.54 -1.43 11.74
C SER A 268 5.91 -2.81 12.26
N GLU A 269 4.89 -3.64 12.50
CA GLU A 269 5.07 -5.07 12.85
C GLU A 269 5.62 -5.90 11.68
N LYS A 270 5.59 -5.38 10.45
CA LYS A 270 6.05 -6.10 9.26
C LYS A 270 7.55 -6.32 9.22
N GLY A 271 8.34 -5.58 9.99
CA GLY A 271 9.80 -5.63 9.96
C GLY A 271 10.41 -5.15 8.65
N VAL A 272 10.06 -5.76 7.51
CA VAL A 272 10.54 -5.39 6.17
C VAL A 272 9.42 -5.42 5.13
N GLU A 273 9.63 -4.66 4.04
CA GLU A 273 8.78 -4.68 2.86
C GLU A 273 9.65 -4.58 1.59
N PHE A 274 9.44 -5.48 0.63
CA PHE A 274 10.15 -5.45 -0.65
C PHE A 274 9.38 -4.60 -1.68
N LYS A 275 10.11 -3.76 -2.42
CA LYS A 275 9.57 -2.85 -3.43
C LYS A 275 10.30 -3.01 -4.75
N CYS A 276 9.61 -2.81 -5.85
CA CYS A 276 10.15 -2.87 -7.21
C CYS A 276 10.80 -4.21 -7.57
N ILE A 277 10.42 -5.30 -6.91
CA ILE A 277 10.87 -6.66 -7.25
C ILE A 277 9.98 -7.22 -8.37
N ASP A 278 10.59 -7.79 -9.41
CA ASP A 278 9.80 -8.52 -10.42
C ASP A 278 9.12 -9.72 -9.75
N PRO A 279 7.83 -9.97 -10.02
CA PRO A 279 7.11 -11.11 -9.46
C PRO A 279 7.82 -12.47 -9.59
N LEU A 280 8.60 -12.69 -10.64
CA LEU A 280 9.34 -13.93 -10.85
C LEU A 280 10.64 -14.00 -10.03
N GLU A 281 11.17 -12.87 -9.58
CA GLU A 281 12.35 -12.78 -8.72
C GLU A 281 11.98 -12.88 -7.23
N TYR A 282 10.75 -12.59 -6.89
CA TYR A 282 10.28 -12.53 -5.50
C TYR A 282 10.58 -13.79 -4.68
N PRO A 283 10.39 -15.03 -5.18
CA PRO A 283 10.74 -16.24 -4.45
C PRO A 283 12.21 -16.29 -4.02
N PHE A 284 13.12 -15.87 -4.90
CA PHE A 284 14.56 -15.83 -4.59
C PHE A 284 14.87 -14.80 -3.49
N VAL A 285 14.27 -13.61 -3.59
CA VAL A 285 14.46 -12.53 -2.62
C VAL A 285 14.02 -12.97 -1.23
N ILE A 286 12.85 -13.60 -1.10
CA ILE A 286 12.35 -14.09 0.18
C ILE A 286 13.27 -15.17 0.75
N ARG A 287 13.63 -16.20 -0.05
CA ARG A 287 14.51 -17.27 0.44
C ARG A 287 15.89 -16.76 0.85
N THR A 288 16.47 -15.83 0.09
CA THR A 288 17.74 -15.20 0.47
C THR A 288 17.61 -14.41 1.77
N TYR A 289 16.51 -13.67 1.95
CA TYR A 289 16.28 -12.92 3.18
C TYR A 289 16.08 -13.83 4.39
N GLU A 290 15.44 -14.99 4.24
CA GLU A 290 15.27 -16.02 5.28
C GLU A 290 16.55 -16.84 5.53
N GLY A 291 17.63 -16.62 4.78
CA GLY A 291 18.85 -17.42 4.85
C GLY A 291 18.65 -18.88 4.40
N SER A 292 17.63 -19.14 3.58
CA SER A 292 17.28 -20.47 3.07
C SER A 292 17.48 -20.56 1.56
N ALA A 293 17.67 -21.79 1.05
CA ALA A 293 17.75 -22.03 -0.39
C ALA A 293 16.37 -22.40 -0.94
N MET A 294 16.16 -22.05 -2.24
CA MET A 294 15.00 -22.56 -2.98
C MET A 294 15.04 -24.09 -3.08
N THR A 295 13.91 -24.73 -2.89
CA THR A 295 13.75 -26.19 -3.04
C THR A 295 13.16 -26.56 -4.39
N GLY A 296 13.20 -27.86 -4.77
CA GLY A 296 12.86 -28.34 -6.13
C GLY A 296 11.59 -27.75 -6.73
N ASP A 297 10.45 -27.85 -6.02
CA ASP A 297 9.16 -27.40 -6.54
C ASP A 297 9.00 -25.87 -6.52
N GLU A 298 9.78 -25.17 -5.71
CA GLU A 298 9.74 -23.71 -5.64
C GLU A 298 10.28 -23.02 -6.90
N TYR A 299 11.06 -23.71 -7.73
CA TYR A 299 11.54 -23.18 -8.99
C TYR A 299 10.49 -23.14 -10.10
N TYR A 300 9.33 -23.80 -9.93
CA TYR A 300 8.35 -23.89 -11.00
C TYR A 300 7.22 -22.88 -10.84
N PHE A 301 6.68 -22.42 -11.97
CA PHE A 301 5.49 -21.58 -12.03
C PHE A 301 4.70 -21.91 -13.30
N ASN A 302 3.44 -21.50 -13.35
CA ASN A 302 2.61 -21.67 -14.53
C ASN A 302 2.80 -20.47 -15.46
N HIS A 303 3.23 -20.72 -16.68
CA HIS A 303 3.31 -19.72 -17.73
C HIS A 303 2.40 -20.17 -18.89
N GLU A 304 1.29 -19.47 -19.07
CA GLU A 304 0.31 -19.74 -20.13
C GLU A 304 -0.14 -21.22 -20.22
N GLY A 305 -0.40 -21.84 -19.07
CA GLY A 305 -0.85 -23.22 -18.97
C GLY A 305 0.29 -24.26 -19.07
N ARG A 306 1.55 -23.84 -19.06
CA ARG A 306 2.72 -24.71 -19.10
C ARG A 306 3.57 -24.50 -17.85
N MET A 307 4.12 -25.58 -17.33
CA MET A 307 5.12 -25.50 -16.26
C MET A 307 6.42 -24.93 -16.81
N ALA A 308 6.82 -23.79 -16.29
CA ALA A 308 8.09 -23.13 -16.57
C ALA A 308 8.96 -23.13 -15.31
N LYS A 309 10.27 -23.01 -15.50
CA LYS A 309 11.23 -22.90 -14.40
C LYS A 309 11.68 -21.47 -14.24
N LEU A 310 11.65 -20.97 -12.99
CA LEU A 310 12.24 -19.69 -12.65
C LEU A 310 13.74 -19.74 -12.95
N CYS A 311 14.22 -18.76 -13.71
CA CYS A 311 15.66 -18.56 -13.86
C CYS A 311 16.17 -17.86 -12.60
N ALA A 312 17.20 -18.40 -11.98
CA ALA A 312 17.83 -17.73 -10.85
C ALA A 312 18.31 -16.34 -11.30
N PRO A 313 17.97 -15.25 -10.59
CA PRO A 313 18.62 -13.98 -10.80
C PRO A 313 20.11 -14.13 -10.48
N ILE A 314 20.92 -13.24 -11.03
CA ILE A 314 22.33 -13.10 -10.64
C ILE A 314 22.30 -12.89 -9.12
N GLU A 315 23.03 -13.69 -8.38
CA GLU A 315 23.14 -13.77 -6.94
C GLU A 315 22.41 -12.66 -6.15
N VAL A 316 21.27 -12.99 -5.52
CA VAL A 316 20.52 -12.03 -4.72
C VAL A 316 21.30 -11.76 -3.44
N SER A 317 21.58 -10.50 -3.14
CA SER A 317 22.15 -10.07 -1.88
C SER A 317 21.58 -8.71 -1.47
N PHE A 318 21.80 -8.34 -0.22
CA PHE A 318 21.34 -7.07 0.32
C PHE A 318 22.53 -6.16 0.57
N SER A 319 22.35 -4.82 0.48
CA SER A 319 23.44 -3.88 0.78
C SER A 319 23.98 -4.09 2.21
N ASP A 320 25.30 -3.96 2.38
CA ASP A 320 26.11 -4.42 3.53
C ASP A 320 25.73 -3.90 4.94
N HIS A 321 24.67 -3.13 5.07
CA HIS A 321 24.18 -2.68 6.37
C HIS A 321 23.16 -3.63 7.04
N ILE A 322 22.93 -4.80 6.43
CA ILE A 322 22.18 -5.89 7.07
C ILE A 322 23.16 -6.90 7.64
N VAL A 323 23.90 -6.51 8.67
CA VAL A 323 24.51 -7.51 9.55
C VAL A 323 23.37 -8.15 10.33
N GLN A 324 23.22 -9.44 10.14
CA GLN A 324 22.29 -10.33 10.81
C GLN A 324 22.27 -10.07 12.32
N GLU A 325 21.23 -9.44 12.82
CA GLU A 325 20.69 -9.78 14.12
C GLU A 325 19.67 -10.91 13.88
N VAL A 326 20.15 -12.08 13.60
CA VAL A 326 19.40 -13.30 13.90
C VAL A 326 19.59 -13.46 15.39
N ASP A 327 18.63 -12.97 16.16
CA ASP A 327 18.53 -13.28 17.57
C ASP A 327 18.50 -14.81 17.72
N ASN A 328 19.61 -15.37 18.20
CA ASN A 328 19.63 -16.67 18.79
C ASN A 328 18.95 -16.54 20.17
N GLU A 329 17.67 -16.85 20.25
CA GLU A 329 17.02 -17.32 21.47
C GLU A 329 16.31 -18.66 21.21
#